data_0a3a4ed2dceb1aa0b4aea3c285021bfd
#
_entry.id   0a3a4ed2dceb1aa0b4aea3c285021bfd
#
_cell.length_a   1.000
_cell.length_b   1.000
_cell.length_c   1.000
_cell.angle_alpha   90.00
_cell.angle_beta   90.00
_cell.angle_gamma   90.00
#
_symmetry.space_group_name_H-M   'P 1'
#
loop_
_entity.id
_entity.type
_entity.pdbx_description
1 polymer ?
#
loop_
_entity_poly.entity_id
_entity_poly.type
_entity_poly.pdbx_seq_one_letter_code
_entity_poly.pdbx_strand_id
1 'polypeptide(L)'
;MIYPAHHIKYVTLVILLALILFSTSQVSIGREETKAETVTLKECITIVFENNLQLAAARNRLGTAEADRIKSSLLLPSNLKLNSVIGSRNAPSPTGRNTDYLFSLSQEFQVYGQRRKRIKVSDKMIEMVTFEIADIERNVIAKAKTNFYEALTAIENLKLREYVKSIFKKLWDATRERYNAGDISALEYNSIKIGYGQASQQLLVAK
;
A
#
# COMPACT_ATOMS: atom_id res chain seq x y z
N MET A 1 27.57 -2.51 54.58
CA MET A 1 27.25 -1.79 53.36
C MET A 1 25.73 -1.74 53.24
N ILE A 2 25.13 -0.64 53.69
CA ILE A 2 23.67 -0.49 53.83
C ILE A 2 23.19 0.26 52.57
N TYR A 3 22.47 -0.41 51.71
CA TYR A 3 21.81 0.25 50.56
C TYR A 3 20.59 1.05 51.04
N PRO A 4 20.42 2.32 50.67
CA PRO A 4 19.33 3.14 51.17
C PRO A 4 18.00 2.72 50.55
N ALA A 5 17.01 2.47 51.38
CA ALA A 5 15.65 2.02 51.09
C ALA A 5 14.81 2.98 50.22
N HIS A 6 15.35 4.11 49.82
CA HIS A 6 14.63 5.11 49.01
C HIS A 6 14.50 4.74 47.53
N HIS A 7 15.42 4.00 46.92
CA HIS A 7 15.34 3.63 45.52
C HIS A 7 14.24 2.61 45.18
N ILE A 8 13.89 1.75 46.14
CA ILE A 8 12.87 0.72 45.94
C ILE A 8 11.48 1.35 45.81
N LYS A 9 11.18 2.44 46.55
CA LYS A 9 9.90 3.13 46.49
C LYS A 9 9.65 3.84 45.14
N TYR A 10 10.69 4.37 44.51
CA TYR A 10 10.56 5.02 43.20
C TYR A 10 10.40 4.01 42.08
N VAL A 11 11.05 2.87 42.13
CA VAL A 11 10.91 1.80 41.13
C VAL A 11 9.50 1.20 41.17
N THR A 12 8.96 0.94 42.36
CA THR A 12 7.57 0.44 42.50
C THR A 12 6.55 1.46 42.07
N LEU A 13 6.76 2.77 42.31
CA LEU A 13 5.88 3.83 41.87
C LEU A 13 5.87 3.97 40.34
N VAL A 14 7.02 3.88 39.68
CA VAL A 14 7.14 3.95 38.22
C VAL A 14 6.49 2.74 37.55
N ILE A 15 6.65 1.53 38.10
CA ILE A 15 6.00 0.32 37.58
C ILE A 15 4.49 0.39 37.75
N LEU A 16 4.00 0.92 38.89
CA LEU A 16 2.56 1.10 39.12
C LEU A 16 1.96 2.13 38.17
N LEU A 17 2.68 3.24 37.88
CA LEU A 17 2.27 4.26 36.92
C LEU A 17 2.25 3.74 35.48
N ALA A 18 3.23 2.90 35.09
CA ALA A 18 3.27 2.24 33.79
C ALA A 18 2.13 1.22 33.60
N LEU A 19 1.76 0.49 34.67
CA LEU A 19 0.61 -0.44 34.66
C LEU A 19 -0.74 0.30 34.52
N ILE A 20 -0.89 1.48 35.12
CA ILE A 20 -2.09 2.30 34.98
C ILE A 20 -2.22 2.88 33.56
N LEU A 21 -1.09 3.26 32.93
CA LEU A 21 -1.09 3.75 31.55
C LEU A 21 -1.37 2.65 30.52
N PHE A 22 -1.07 1.39 30.85
CA PHE A 22 -1.32 0.24 29.96
C PHE A 22 -2.77 -0.27 30.03
N SER A 23 -3.51 0.05 31.09
CA SER A 23 -4.89 -0.40 31.28
C SER A 23 -5.95 0.49 30.62
N THR A 24 -5.59 1.63 29.99
CA THR A 24 -6.54 2.55 29.36
C THR A 24 -6.60 2.44 27.83
N SER A 25 -5.82 1.57 27.22
CA SER A 25 -5.94 1.30 25.78
C SER A 25 -6.90 0.13 25.48
N GLN A 26 -8.08 0.16 26.05
CA GLN A 26 -9.23 -0.50 25.47
C GLN A 26 -9.57 0.29 24.19
N VAL A 27 -8.89 -0.08 23.09
CA VAL A 27 -9.37 0.28 21.75
C VAL A 27 -10.73 -0.41 21.60
N SER A 28 -11.77 0.34 21.94
CA SER A 28 -13.12 0.03 21.53
C SER A 28 -13.09 0.07 20.00
N ILE A 29 -12.92 -1.08 19.37
CA ILE A 29 -13.26 -1.28 17.97
C ILE A 29 -14.78 -1.15 17.94
N GLY A 30 -15.25 0.08 17.95
CA GLY A 30 -16.60 0.42 17.56
C GLY A 30 -16.76 -0.14 16.16
N ARG A 31 -17.48 -1.27 16.05
CA ARG A 31 -18.05 -1.73 14.81
C ARG A 31 -19.12 -0.69 14.48
N GLU A 32 -18.70 0.43 13.89
CA GLU A 32 -19.61 1.30 13.19
C GLU A 32 -20.31 0.40 12.17
N GLU A 33 -21.59 0.17 12.37
CA GLU A 33 -22.47 -0.32 11.31
C GLU A 33 -22.37 0.73 10.20
N THR A 34 -21.44 0.49 9.29
CA THR A 34 -21.27 1.31 8.10
C THR A 34 -22.58 1.15 7.33
N LYS A 35 -23.45 2.15 7.48
CA LYS A 35 -24.62 2.32 6.63
C LYS A 35 -24.12 2.09 5.22
N ALA A 36 -24.62 1.06 4.54
CA ALA A 36 -24.17 0.69 3.21
C ALA A 36 -24.41 1.88 2.29
N GLU A 37 -23.39 2.71 2.16
CA GLU A 37 -23.39 3.86 1.28
C GLU A 37 -23.23 3.32 -0.14
N THR A 38 -24.26 3.50 -0.95
CA THR A 38 -24.23 3.05 -2.35
C THR A 38 -23.26 3.95 -3.10
N VAL A 39 -22.03 3.47 -3.29
CA VAL A 39 -20.99 4.16 -4.04
C VAL A 39 -21.24 3.96 -5.54
N THR A 40 -21.33 5.04 -6.28
CA THR A 40 -21.43 4.99 -7.75
C THR A 40 -20.07 4.72 -8.38
N LEU A 41 -20.05 4.22 -9.63
CA LEU A 41 -18.80 4.02 -10.38
C LEU A 41 -17.96 5.30 -10.46
N LYS A 42 -18.61 6.45 -10.62
CA LYS A 42 -17.93 7.74 -10.72
C LYS A 42 -17.23 8.11 -9.40
N GLU A 43 -17.93 7.96 -8.29
CA GLU A 43 -17.36 8.20 -6.95
C GLU A 43 -16.22 7.23 -6.65
N CYS A 44 -16.38 5.94 -6.98
CA CYS A 44 -15.31 4.95 -6.84
C CYS A 44 -14.04 5.38 -7.61
N ILE A 45 -14.18 5.82 -8.86
CA ILE A 45 -13.05 6.30 -9.67
C ILE A 45 -12.41 7.53 -9.02
N THR A 46 -13.20 8.49 -8.52
CA THR A 46 -12.67 9.70 -7.87
C THR A 46 -11.89 9.35 -6.61
N ILE A 47 -12.44 8.52 -5.74
CA ILE A 47 -11.79 8.08 -4.50
C ILE A 47 -10.46 7.37 -4.80
N VAL A 48 -10.46 6.47 -5.79
CA VAL A 48 -9.25 5.74 -6.19
C VAL A 48 -8.21 6.69 -6.77
N PHE A 49 -8.62 7.67 -7.58
CA PHE A 49 -7.72 8.62 -8.21
C PHE A 49 -7.04 9.56 -7.20
N GLU A 50 -7.75 9.94 -6.14
CA GLU A 50 -7.23 10.81 -5.08
C GLU A 50 -6.32 10.06 -4.10
N ASN A 51 -6.64 8.79 -3.81
CA ASN A 51 -5.96 8.02 -2.76
C ASN A 51 -4.95 6.98 -3.29
N ASN A 52 -4.72 6.91 -4.61
CA ASN A 52 -3.83 5.92 -5.17
C ASN A 52 -2.35 6.28 -4.94
N LEU A 53 -1.67 5.47 -4.13
CA LEU A 53 -0.25 5.67 -3.78
C LEU A 53 0.68 5.57 -5.00
N GLN A 54 0.35 4.74 -5.98
CA GLN A 54 1.15 4.58 -7.18
C GLN A 54 1.10 5.85 -8.04
N LEU A 55 -0.06 6.46 -8.15
CA LEU A 55 -0.25 7.73 -8.85
C LEU A 55 0.44 8.89 -8.11
N ALA A 56 0.33 8.92 -6.78
CA ALA A 56 1.05 9.91 -5.95
C ALA A 56 2.57 9.78 -6.12
N ALA A 57 3.11 8.56 -6.11
CA ALA A 57 4.52 8.30 -6.34
C ALA A 57 4.98 8.74 -7.74
N ALA A 58 4.15 8.49 -8.78
CA ALA A 58 4.45 8.91 -10.14
C ALA A 58 4.50 10.44 -10.26
N ARG A 59 3.56 11.14 -9.64
CA ARG A 59 3.56 12.62 -9.58
C ARG A 59 4.80 13.19 -8.87
N ASN A 60 5.25 12.55 -7.79
CA ASN A 60 6.50 12.93 -7.13
C ASN A 60 7.74 12.73 -8.02
N ARG A 61 7.73 11.69 -8.89
CA ARG A 61 8.79 11.50 -9.91
C ARG A 61 8.87 12.65 -10.91
N LEU A 62 7.72 13.25 -11.27
CA LEU A 62 7.70 14.42 -12.13
C LEU A 62 8.44 15.59 -11.46
N GLY A 63 8.17 15.86 -10.19
CA GLY A 63 8.90 16.89 -9.43
C GLY A 63 10.42 16.62 -9.38
N THR A 64 10.83 15.35 -9.28
CA THR A 64 12.26 14.99 -9.36
C THR A 64 12.85 15.28 -10.74
N ALA A 65 12.14 14.94 -11.81
CA ALA A 65 12.58 15.22 -13.18
C ALA A 65 12.70 16.74 -13.46
N GLU A 66 11.77 17.53 -12.92
CA GLU A 66 11.80 18.99 -13.00
C GLU A 66 13.01 19.58 -12.21
N ALA A 67 13.29 19.05 -11.02
CA ALA A 67 14.46 19.42 -10.25
C ALA A 67 15.77 19.07 -10.99
N ASP A 68 15.84 17.91 -11.63
CA ASP A 68 16.99 17.50 -12.45
C ASP A 68 17.14 18.40 -13.70
N ARG A 69 16.04 18.86 -14.26
CA ARG A 69 16.07 19.84 -15.36
C ARG A 69 16.66 21.18 -14.90
N ILE A 70 16.25 21.67 -13.69
CA ILE A 70 16.86 22.89 -13.10
C ILE A 70 18.36 22.69 -12.91
N LYS A 71 18.77 21.57 -12.31
CA LYS A 71 20.18 21.20 -12.14
C LYS A 71 20.92 21.13 -13.47
N SER A 72 20.28 20.59 -14.51
CA SER A 72 20.81 20.53 -15.86
C SER A 72 20.99 21.88 -16.51
N SER A 73 20.29 22.90 -16.05
CA SER A 73 20.41 24.28 -16.54
C SER A 73 21.56 25.07 -15.90
N LEU A 74 22.17 24.56 -14.83
CA LEU A 74 23.27 25.24 -14.16
C LEU A 74 24.49 25.33 -15.08
N LEU A 75 25.22 26.47 -14.97
CA LEU A 75 26.44 26.70 -15.73
C LEU A 75 27.54 25.75 -15.29
N LEU A 76 27.66 25.51 -13.98
CA LEU A 76 28.59 24.57 -13.36
C LEU A 76 27.84 23.33 -12.88
N PRO A 77 28.06 22.17 -13.50
CA PRO A 77 27.30 20.95 -13.19
C PRO A 77 27.72 20.29 -11.89
N SER A 78 28.93 20.55 -11.45
CA SER A 78 29.48 19.97 -10.24
C SER A 78 29.91 21.08 -9.25
N ASN A 79 29.82 20.74 -7.96
CA ASN A 79 30.34 21.63 -6.91
C ASN A 79 31.85 21.64 -6.96
N LEU A 80 32.42 22.77 -6.51
CA LEU A 80 33.84 22.92 -6.26
C LEU A 80 34.28 21.85 -5.24
N LYS A 81 35.24 21.00 -5.62
CA LYS A 81 35.76 19.96 -4.74
C LYS A 81 37.11 20.39 -4.18
N LEU A 82 37.18 20.51 -2.86
CA LEU A 82 38.43 20.71 -2.12
C LEU A 82 38.76 19.38 -1.42
N ASN A 83 39.88 18.78 -1.80
CA ASN A 83 40.37 17.57 -1.14
C ASN A 83 41.66 17.93 -0.38
N SER A 84 41.75 17.47 0.87
CA SER A 84 42.95 17.56 1.69
C SER A 84 43.32 16.13 2.12
N VAL A 85 44.55 15.76 1.79
CA VAL A 85 45.08 14.42 2.18
C VAL A 85 46.36 14.67 2.98
N ILE A 86 46.42 14.07 4.17
CA ILE A 86 47.60 14.10 5.02
C ILE A 86 48.13 12.67 5.06
N GLY A 87 49.27 12.42 4.48
CA GLY A 87 49.95 11.14 4.42
C GLY A 87 51.22 11.15 5.27
N SER A 88 51.46 10.07 6.01
CA SER A 88 52.72 9.84 6.69
C SER A 88 53.47 8.71 5.97
N ARG A 89 54.67 8.96 5.46
CA ARG A 89 55.53 7.90 4.92
C ARG A 89 56.65 7.58 5.92
N ASN A 90 56.84 6.31 6.16
CA ASN A 90 58.03 5.82 6.83
C ASN A 90 59.18 5.80 5.80
N ALA A 91 59.99 6.81 5.78
CA ALA A 91 61.19 6.83 4.96
C ALA A 91 62.34 6.12 5.71
N PRO A 92 63.20 5.38 5.03
CA PRO A 92 64.44 4.80 5.59
C PRO A 92 65.51 5.90 5.74
N SER A 93 65.20 6.92 6.52
CA SER A 93 66.13 8.05 6.79
C SER A 93 66.23 8.26 8.29
N PRO A 94 67.40 8.66 8.83
CA PRO A 94 67.63 8.81 10.25
C PRO A 94 66.76 9.89 10.96
N THR A 95 65.97 10.64 10.20
CA THR A 95 65.06 11.69 10.70
C THR A 95 63.58 11.25 10.80
N GLY A 96 63.27 10.03 10.47
CA GLY A 96 62.10 9.26 10.96
C GLY A 96 60.79 9.45 10.23
N ARG A 97 60.07 10.53 10.19
CA ARG A 97 58.71 10.66 9.66
C ARG A 97 58.58 11.85 8.72
N ASN A 98 58.30 11.61 7.46
CA ASN A 98 57.86 12.67 6.55
C ASN A 98 56.35 12.67 6.49
N THR A 99 55.75 13.84 6.75
CA THR A 99 54.33 14.06 6.61
C THR A 99 54.13 14.84 5.31
N ASP A 100 53.38 14.20 4.39
CA ASP A 100 53.01 14.82 3.12
C ASP A 100 51.63 15.48 3.26
N TYR A 101 51.50 16.71 2.82
CA TYR A 101 50.25 17.44 2.75
C TYR A 101 49.90 17.66 1.28
N LEU A 102 48.75 17.13 0.86
CA LEU A 102 48.24 17.35 -0.50
C LEU A 102 46.92 18.11 -0.39
N PHE A 103 46.87 19.27 -1.00
CA PHE A 103 45.64 20.08 -1.20
C PHE A 103 45.34 20.11 -2.69
N SER A 104 44.13 19.66 -3.06
CA SER A 104 43.68 19.76 -4.45
C SER A 104 42.32 20.45 -4.54
N LEU A 105 42.22 21.36 -5.46
CA LEU A 105 40.99 22.07 -5.82
C LEU A 105 40.62 21.68 -7.24
N SER A 106 39.42 21.09 -7.42
CA SER A 106 38.96 20.70 -8.73
C SER A 106 37.58 21.25 -9.04
N GLN A 107 37.39 21.74 -10.24
CA GLN A 107 36.12 22.23 -10.78
C GLN A 107 35.94 21.70 -12.20
N GLU A 108 34.82 21.10 -12.47
CA GLU A 108 34.47 20.64 -13.81
C GLU A 108 33.85 21.79 -14.62
N PHE A 109 34.36 22.03 -15.81
CA PHE A 109 33.79 22.98 -16.76
C PHE A 109 33.27 22.26 -18.00
N GLN A 110 32.06 22.62 -18.43
CA GLN A 110 31.46 22.05 -19.65
C GLN A 110 31.77 22.93 -20.86
N VAL A 111 32.28 22.31 -21.91
CA VAL A 111 32.63 22.93 -23.17
C VAL A 111 31.78 22.36 -24.34
N TYR A 112 31.82 23.05 -25.49
CA TYR A 112 31.19 22.54 -26.75
C TYR A 112 29.70 22.22 -26.69
N GLY A 113 28.89 23.04 -25.99
CA GLY A 113 27.43 22.92 -26.00
C GLY A 113 26.86 21.72 -25.21
N GLN A 114 27.66 21.09 -24.38
CA GLN A 114 27.22 19.97 -23.50
C GLN A 114 26.05 20.39 -22.64
N ARG A 115 26.01 21.60 -22.13
CA ARG A 115 24.90 22.20 -21.36
C ARG A 115 23.58 22.11 -22.13
N ARG A 116 23.57 22.51 -23.43
CA ARG A 116 22.37 22.47 -24.27
C ARG A 116 21.86 21.01 -24.46
N LYS A 117 22.79 20.07 -24.67
CA LYS A 117 22.44 18.63 -24.81
C LYS A 117 21.85 18.09 -23.51
N ARG A 118 22.41 18.42 -22.35
CA ARG A 118 21.93 18.02 -21.04
C ARG A 118 20.53 18.57 -20.76
N ILE A 119 20.28 19.84 -21.08
CA ILE A 119 18.93 20.43 -20.95
C ILE A 119 17.93 19.66 -21.83
N LYS A 120 18.26 19.39 -23.11
CA LYS A 120 17.39 18.62 -24.00
C LYS A 120 17.09 17.22 -23.49
N VAL A 121 18.05 16.55 -22.89
CA VAL A 121 17.84 15.21 -22.27
C VAL A 121 16.88 15.34 -21.11
N SER A 122 17.04 16.31 -20.24
CA SER A 122 16.14 16.54 -19.10
C SER A 122 14.72 16.92 -19.56
N ASP A 123 14.58 17.74 -20.62
CA ASP A 123 13.27 18.07 -21.19
C ASP A 123 12.57 16.82 -21.71
N LYS A 124 13.30 15.90 -22.38
CA LYS A 124 12.75 14.62 -22.83
C LYS A 124 12.46 13.66 -21.69
N MET A 125 13.18 13.73 -20.59
CA MET A 125 12.89 12.96 -19.37
C MET A 125 11.57 13.42 -18.73
N ILE A 126 11.30 14.73 -18.66
CA ILE A 126 10.02 15.27 -18.20
C ILE A 126 8.87 14.77 -19.07
N GLU A 127 9.04 14.85 -20.40
CA GLU A 127 8.05 14.36 -21.35
C GLU A 127 7.76 12.86 -21.16
N MET A 128 8.78 12.05 -21.00
CA MET A 128 8.67 10.61 -20.72
C MET A 128 7.90 10.34 -19.43
N VAL A 129 8.26 11.00 -18.33
CA VAL A 129 7.57 10.85 -17.04
C VAL A 129 6.11 11.29 -17.14
N THR A 130 5.80 12.33 -17.90
CA THR A 130 4.42 12.78 -18.14
C THR A 130 3.59 11.72 -18.84
N PHE A 131 4.15 11.03 -19.86
CA PHE A 131 3.48 9.91 -20.53
C PHE A 131 3.33 8.69 -19.61
N GLU A 132 4.34 8.41 -18.76
CA GLU A 132 4.23 7.35 -17.73
C GLU A 132 3.07 7.64 -16.77
N ILE A 133 2.91 8.87 -16.31
CA ILE A 133 1.80 9.27 -15.44
C ILE A 133 0.46 9.03 -16.15
N ALA A 134 0.32 9.48 -17.41
CA ALA A 134 -0.90 9.28 -18.18
C ALA A 134 -1.23 7.79 -18.39
N ASP A 135 -0.21 6.93 -18.50
CA ASP A 135 -0.40 5.49 -18.60
C ASP A 135 -0.86 4.88 -17.27
N ILE A 136 -0.22 5.29 -16.16
CA ILE A 136 -0.63 4.88 -14.81
C ILE A 136 -2.07 5.29 -14.53
N GLU A 137 -2.46 6.53 -14.88
CA GLU A 137 -3.83 7.02 -14.72
C GLU A 137 -4.84 6.14 -15.46
N ARG A 138 -4.56 5.80 -16.71
CA ARG A 138 -5.41 4.89 -17.49
C ARG A 138 -5.54 3.51 -16.85
N ASN A 139 -4.42 2.96 -16.40
CA ASN A 139 -4.40 1.64 -15.77
C ASN A 139 -5.15 1.64 -14.42
N VAL A 140 -5.00 2.69 -13.62
CA VAL A 140 -5.71 2.86 -12.35
C VAL A 140 -7.22 2.94 -12.59
N ILE A 141 -7.66 3.73 -13.58
CA ILE A 141 -9.08 3.84 -13.95
C ILE A 141 -9.62 2.49 -14.46
N ALA A 142 -8.87 1.80 -15.32
CA ALA A 142 -9.28 0.50 -15.85
C ALA A 142 -9.46 -0.52 -14.71
N LYS A 143 -8.48 -0.60 -13.80
CA LYS A 143 -8.53 -1.49 -12.64
C LYS A 143 -9.67 -1.14 -11.69
N ALA A 144 -9.93 0.15 -11.44
CA ALA A 144 -11.05 0.59 -10.61
C ALA A 144 -12.40 0.13 -11.22
N LYS A 145 -12.57 0.27 -12.54
CA LYS A 145 -13.76 -0.21 -13.25
C LYS A 145 -13.92 -1.73 -13.13
N THR A 146 -12.86 -2.49 -13.38
CA THR A 146 -12.89 -3.95 -13.28
C THR A 146 -13.29 -4.38 -11.87
N ASN A 147 -12.63 -3.87 -10.85
CA ASN A 147 -12.92 -4.21 -9.45
C ASN A 147 -14.37 -3.82 -9.05
N PHE A 148 -14.87 -2.68 -9.54
CA PHE A 148 -16.24 -2.26 -9.30
C PHE A 148 -17.27 -3.23 -9.88
N TYR A 149 -17.08 -3.68 -11.13
CA TYR A 149 -17.97 -4.65 -11.74
C TYR A 149 -17.83 -6.05 -11.15
N GLU A 150 -16.64 -6.44 -10.72
CA GLU A 150 -16.43 -7.69 -9.98
C GLU A 150 -17.19 -7.67 -8.65
N ALA A 151 -17.11 -6.58 -7.90
CA ALA A 151 -17.87 -6.42 -6.66
C ALA A 151 -19.38 -6.44 -6.90
N LEU A 152 -19.87 -5.74 -7.95
CA LEU A 152 -21.27 -5.76 -8.32
C LEU A 152 -21.73 -7.18 -8.68
N THR A 153 -20.93 -7.90 -9.47
CA THR A 153 -21.21 -9.29 -9.85
C THR A 153 -21.27 -10.21 -8.63
N ALA A 154 -20.36 -10.02 -7.66
CA ALA A 154 -20.36 -10.78 -6.41
C ALA A 154 -21.65 -10.54 -5.61
N ILE A 155 -22.09 -9.29 -5.51
CA ILE A 155 -23.33 -8.92 -4.82
C ILE A 155 -24.55 -9.58 -5.49
N GLU A 156 -24.63 -9.50 -6.82
CA GLU A 156 -25.76 -10.11 -7.56
C GLU A 156 -25.73 -11.65 -7.47
N ASN A 157 -24.55 -12.26 -7.52
CA ASN A 157 -24.41 -13.70 -7.27
C ASN A 157 -24.86 -14.10 -5.88
N LEU A 158 -24.53 -13.31 -4.85
CA LEU A 158 -25.01 -13.57 -3.48
C LEU A 158 -26.54 -13.54 -3.42
N LYS A 159 -27.18 -12.52 -3.97
CA LYS A 159 -28.64 -12.40 -4.05
C LYS A 159 -29.27 -13.60 -4.77
N LEU A 160 -28.67 -14.01 -5.90
CA LEU A 160 -29.12 -15.19 -6.63
C LEU A 160 -29.04 -16.46 -5.78
N ARG A 161 -27.93 -16.68 -5.03
CA ARG A 161 -27.78 -17.85 -4.14
C ARG A 161 -28.79 -17.82 -2.99
N GLU A 162 -29.07 -16.65 -2.42
CA GLU A 162 -30.11 -16.48 -1.40
C GLU A 162 -31.49 -16.83 -1.96
N TYR A 163 -31.80 -16.36 -3.16
CA TYR A 163 -33.06 -16.67 -3.84
C TYR A 163 -33.20 -18.17 -4.13
N VAL A 164 -32.18 -18.81 -4.71
CA VAL A 164 -32.17 -20.26 -4.97
C VAL A 164 -32.37 -21.06 -3.69
N LYS A 165 -31.66 -20.71 -2.61
CA LYS A 165 -31.85 -21.35 -1.31
C LYS A 165 -33.29 -21.21 -0.81
N SER A 166 -33.91 -20.03 -0.99
CA SER A 166 -35.31 -19.80 -0.57
C SER A 166 -36.30 -20.67 -1.33
N ILE A 167 -36.08 -20.90 -2.65
CA ILE A 167 -36.88 -21.79 -3.48
C ILE A 167 -36.73 -23.22 -2.98
N PHE A 168 -35.52 -23.72 -2.81
CA PHE A 168 -35.28 -25.09 -2.33
C PHE A 168 -35.85 -25.30 -0.92
N LYS A 169 -35.84 -24.29 -0.06
CA LYS A 169 -36.48 -24.36 1.25
C LYS A 169 -38.00 -24.58 1.14
N LYS A 170 -38.67 -23.73 0.31
CA LYS A 170 -40.12 -23.88 0.08
C LYS A 170 -40.47 -25.23 -0.51
N LEU A 171 -39.66 -25.69 -1.48
CA LEU A 171 -39.86 -27.04 -2.08
C LEU A 171 -39.65 -28.12 -1.08
N TRP A 172 -38.64 -28.07 -0.21
CA TRP A 172 -38.41 -29.05 0.84
C TRP A 172 -39.53 -29.05 1.87
N ASP A 173 -40.03 -27.89 2.31
CA ASP A 173 -41.13 -27.77 3.25
C ASP A 173 -42.40 -28.44 2.67
N ALA A 174 -42.78 -28.13 1.42
CA ALA A 174 -43.93 -28.75 0.75
C ALA A 174 -43.75 -30.26 0.53
N THR A 175 -42.53 -30.68 0.12
CA THR A 175 -42.23 -32.12 -0.07
C THR A 175 -42.27 -32.89 1.24
N ARG A 176 -41.88 -32.30 2.35
CA ARG A 176 -41.97 -32.90 3.68
C ARG A 176 -43.41 -33.16 4.11
N GLU A 177 -44.33 -32.23 3.83
CA GLU A 177 -45.75 -32.40 4.12
C GLU A 177 -46.33 -33.55 3.30
N ARG A 178 -46.03 -33.63 2.00
CA ARG A 178 -46.48 -34.71 1.12
C ARG A 178 -45.90 -36.09 1.51
N TYR A 179 -44.64 -36.14 1.94
CA TYR A 179 -44.00 -37.34 2.43
C TYR A 179 -44.69 -37.83 3.73
N ASN A 180 -45.00 -36.91 4.63
CA ASN A 180 -45.73 -37.26 5.88
C ASN A 180 -47.18 -37.74 5.61
N ALA A 181 -47.81 -37.26 4.52
CA ALA A 181 -49.11 -37.74 4.07
C ALA A 181 -49.05 -39.09 3.31
N GLY A 182 -47.84 -39.58 3.00
CA GLY A 182 -47.67 -40.85 2.25
C GLY A 182 -47.77 -40.69 0.73
N ASP A 183 -47.82 -39.44 0.20
CA ASP A 183 -48.05 -39.17 -1.21
C ASP A 183 -46.82 -39.34 -2.10
N ILE A 184 -45.63 -39.36 -1.49
CA ILE A 184 -44.35 -39.44 -2.22
C ILE A 184 -43.38 -40.42 -1.59
N SER A 185 -42.42 -40.89 -2.39
CA SER A 185 -41.41 -41.86 -1.94
C SER A 185 -40.30 -41.20 -1.09
N ALA A 186 -39.65 -42.02 -0.22
CA ALA A 186 -38.47 -41.60 0.53
C ALA A 186 -37.32 -41.15 -0.38
N LEU A 187 -37.20 -41.71 -1.58
CA LEU A 187 -36.18 -41.31 -2.57
C LEU A 187 -36.41 -39.89 -3.04
N GLU A 188 -37.65 -39.55 -3.39
CA GLU A 188 -38.03 -38.20 -3.85
C GLU A 188 -37.80 -37.14 -2.75
N TYR A 189 -38.26 -37.45 -1.52
CA TYR A 189 -37.99 -36.58 -0.35
C TYR A 189 -36.51 -36.35 -0.10
N ASN A 190 -35.70 -37.41 -0.11
CA ASN A 190 -34.24 -37.28 0.12
C ASN A 190 -33.55 -36.51 -1.01
N SER A 191 -33.98 -36.62 -2.27
CA SER A 191 -33.43 -35.87 -3.39
C SER A 191 -33.61 -34.36 -3.19
N ILE A 192 -34.80 -33.92 -2.77
CA ILE A 192 -35.06 -32.50 -2.50
C ILE A 192 -34.30 -32.00 -1.27
N LYS A 193 -34.19 -32.83 -0.21
CA LYS A 193 -33.39 -32.51 0.97
C LYS A 193 -31.92 -32.29 0.64
N ILE A 194 -31.34 -33.12 -0.23
CA ILE A 194 -29.97 -32.98 -0.74
C ILE A 194 -29.83 -31.65 -1.52
N GLY A 195 -30.79 -31.35 -2.42
CA GLY A 195 -30.82 -30.10 -3.17
C GLY A 195 -30.82 -28.86 -2.26
N TYR A 196 -31.61 -28.87 -1.20
CA TYR A 196 -31.57 -27.78 -0.19
C TYR A 196 -30.22 -27.69 0.53
N GLY A 197 -29.62 -28.83 0.88
CA GLY A 197 -28.28 -28.86 1.47
C GLY A 197 -27.22 -28.25 0.56
N GLN A 198 -27.23 -28.62 -0.72
CA GLN A 198 -26.33 -28.08 -1.74
C GLN A 198 -26.52 -26.55 -1.94
N ALA A 199 -27.78 -26.08 -2.05
CA ALA A 199 -28.06 -24.66 -2.16
C ALA A 199 -27.60 -23.88 -0.92
N SER A 200 -27.73 -24.46 0.28
CA SER A 200 -27.25 -23.85 1.52
C SER A 200 -25.72 -23.77 1.57
N GLN A 201 -25.03 -24.82 1.13
CA GLN A 201 -23.57 -24.85 1.02
C GLN A 201 -23.06 -23.81 0.01
N GLN A 202 -23.69 -23.72 -1.17
CA GLN A 202 -23.32 -22.73 -2.19
C GLN A 202 -23.49 -21.29 -1.70
N LEU A 203 -24.50 -21.01 -0.86
CA LEU A 203 -24.66 -19.69 -0.25
C LEU A 203 -23.55 -19.40 0.77
N LEU A 204 -23.12 -20.39 1.56
CA LEU A 204 -22.02 -20.20 2.52
C LEU A 204 -20.69 -19.91 1.84
N VAL A 205 -20.44 -20.52 0.68
CA VAL A 205 -19.22 -20.25 -0.11
C VAL A 205 -19.25 -18.87 -0.78
N ALA A 206 -20.45 -18.33 -1.05
CA ALA A 206 -20.61 -17.02 -1.70
C ALA A 206 -20.58 -15.83 -0.70
N LYS A 207 -20.59 -16.08 0.60
CA LYS A 207 -20.47 -15.08 1.67
C LYS A 207 -19.03 -14.82 2.06
#